data_87211049e9732cdab4fd5258657a5a20
#
_entry.id   87211049e9732cdab4fd5258657a5a20
#
_cell.length_a   1.000
_cell.length_b   1.000
_cell.length_c   1.000
_cell.angle_alpha   90.00
_cell.angle_beta   90.00
_cell.angle_gamma   90.00
#
_symmetry.space_group_name_H-M   'P 1'
#
loop_
_entity.id
_entity.type
_entity.pdbx_description
1 polymer ?
#
loop_
_entity_poly.entity_id
_entity_poly.type
_entity_poly.pdbx_seq_one_letter_code
_entity_poly.pdbx_strand_id
1 'polypeptide(L)'
;MSDFSLTRRSLLSGTALLLASTALPTIGWAQEPQKGGRLTVAADSEPRNLNPAIVASNGVFFISSKIVEPLAEADYEGKDGLSPRLATSWEGSEDGKSVTFKLREGVTWHDGKPFTSADVAFSALQIWKPLQNLGRVVFKDLEAVETPDKHTAVFKFAKPTPFQLIRNALPALTSVVPKHVYENGKIEENPANTAPIGTGPFKFAEHKAGQYYRLEKNTAYWGKGEPNLDEIVYQVLPDRSAAANALEAEEIQLAAFSAVPLADLDRISKVPGLKVVTKGYEGLTYQLVVEINHRRKELADVKVRQAIAHAIDKDFVVKTIFLGYAETASGPVPKNDRQFYTADVPAYAFDVAKANALLDEAGYKAGADGKRFKLKLLPAPYFNETKQFGDYLRQALAAIGIDAELVNNDSAAHIKAVYTDHAFDLAVGPPVFRGDPAISTTILAQSGIPDGVPFSNQGGYKNADIDGIIAKAAETLDATTRTDLYKQFQKKVVEDLPFINVADWTFISVASDKVGNIADNPRWAVSNWSDTWLAK
;
A
#
# COMPACT_ATOMS: atom_id res chain seq x y z
N MET A 1 -16.42 68.21 45.25
CA MET A 1 -17.40 69.25 45.09
C MET A 1 -18.22 68.93 43.89
N SER A 2 -19.42 68.63 44.24
CA SER A 2 -20.76 68.71 43.60
C SER A 2 -20.95 67.88 42.34
N ASP A 3 -21.63 66.76 42.40
CA ASP A 3 -23.08 66.58 42.63
C ASP A 3 -23.98 67.15 41.51
N PHE A 4 -24.77 66.30 40.99
CA PHE A 4 -26.19 66.31 40.66
C PHE A 4 -26.49 65.50 39.42
N SER A 5 -27.12 64.39 39.52
CA SER A 5 -28.51 63.92 39.75
C SER A 5 -29.40 63.94 38.52
N LEU A 6 -29.91 62.77 38.25
CA LEU A 6 -31.16 62.31 37.59
C LEU A 6 -32.19 63.36 37.13
N THR A 7 -32.73 63.16 35.95
CA THR A 7 -34.19 63.12 35.79
C THR A 7 -34.63 62.30 34.58
N ARG A 8 -35.70 61.55 34.83
CA ARG A 8 -36.51 60.78 33.85
C ARG A 8 -37.43 61.71 33.07
N ARG A 9 -37.61 61.44 31.76
CA ARG A 9 -38.94 61.33 31.12
C ARG A 9 -38.79 61.25 29.60
N SER A 10 -39.14 60.07 29.07
CA SER A 10 -40.15 59.74 28.06
C SER A 10 -40.09 60.44 26.67
N LEU A 11 -39.99 59.65 25.62
CA LEU A 11 -41.14 59.33 24.76
C LEU A 11 -40.71 58.52 23.51
N LEU A 12 -41.40 57.46 23.32
CA LEU A 12 -41.72 56.68 22.14
C LEU A 12 -41.32 57.27 20.78
N SER A 13 -40.51 56.55 20.02
CA SER A 13 -40.65 56.41 18.57
C SER A 13 -40.04 55.06 18.14
N GLY A 14 -40.85 54.23 17.51
CA GLY A 14 -40.50 52.91 17.08
C GLY A 14 -39.45 52.92 15.97
N THR A 15 -38.49 52.04 16.10
CA THR A 15 -37.62 51.64 15.00
C THR A 15 -37.50 50.12 15.02
N ALA A 16 -37.96 49.49 13.95
CA ALA A 16 -37.90 48.07 13.71
C ALA A 16 -36.46 47.60 13.74
N LEU A 17 -36.07 46.76 14.73
CA LEU A 17 -34.84 45.99 14.72
C LEU A 17 -35.02 44.86 13.70
N LEU A 18 -34.42 45.00 12.53
CA LEU A 18 -34.09 43.89 11.66
C LEU A 18 -33.11 42.98 12.39
N LEU A 19 -33.57 41.84 12.89
CA LEU A 19 -32.77 40.72 13.32
C LEU A 19 -32.08 40.14 12.08
N ALA A 20 -30.89 40.63 11.77
CA ALA A 20 -29.97 39.93 10.92
C ALA A 20 -29.49 38.67 11.70
N SER A 21 -30.13 37.54 11.43
CA SER A 21 -29.62 36.23 11.82
C SER A 21 -28.33 35.98 11.05
N THR A 22 -27.20 36.38 11.62
CA THR A 22 -25.90 35.86 11.20
C THR A 22 -25.94 34.37 11.49
N ALA A 23 -26.12 33.55 10.45
CA ALA A 23 -25.85 32.15 10.50
C ALA A 23 -24.33 32.00 10.81
N LEU A 24 -24.02 31.82 12.07
CA LEU A 24 -22.70 31.31 12.48
C LEU A 24 -22.52 29.99 11.75
N PRO A 25 -21.39 29.76 11.08
CA PRO A 25 -21.12 28.45 10.56
C PRO A 25 -21.20 27.49 11.75
N THR A 26 -22.07 26.51 11.67
CA THR A 26 -22.10 25.41 12.62
C THR A 26 -20.73 24.76 12.54
N ILE A 27 -19.88 25.02 13.55
CA ILE A 27 -18.69 24.22 13.81
C ILE A 27 -19.27 22.81 13.99
N GLY A 28 -19.07 21.96 12.97
CA GLY A 28 -19.46 20.56 13.05
C GLY A 28 -18.74 19.98 14.27
N TRP A 29 -19.50 19.71 15.31
CA TRP A 29 -18.99 18.98 16.47
C TRP A 29 -18.49 17.65 15.92
N ALA A 30 -17.22 17.31 16.15
CA ALA A 30 -16.74 15.99 15.87
C ALA A 30 -17.66 15.00 16.60
N GLN A 31 -18.34 14.16 15.82
CA GLN A 31 -19.31 13.23 16.39
C GLN A 31 -18.57 12.26 17.31
N GLU A 32 -18.97 12.17 18.56
CA GLU A 32 -18.29 11.28 19.52
C GLU A 32 -18.44 9.81 19.10
N PRO A 33 -17.39 8.98 19.29
CA PRO A 33 -17.44 7.56 18.97
C PRO A 33 -18.60 6.85 19.64
N GLN A 34 -19.44 6.19 18.86
CA GLN A 34 -20.58 5.43 19.36
C GLN A 34 -20.19 3.96 19.54
N LYS A 35 -20.82 3.32 20.55
CA LYS A 35 -20.61 1.89 20.84
C LYS A 35 -21.70 1.04 20.23
N GLY A 36 -21.28 -0.12 19.74
CA GLY A 36 -22.15 -1.12 19.15
C GLY A 36 -22.32 -1.01 17.63
N GLY A 37 -23.11 -1.88 17.08
CA GLY A 37 -23.46 -1.92 15.67
C GLY A 37 -22.62 -2.89 14.85
N ARG A 38 -23.16 -3.20 13.66
CA ARG A 38 -22.54 -4.03 12.63
C ARG A 38 -22.10 -3.17 11.47
N LEU A 39 -20.83 -3.26 11.10
CA LEU A 39 -20.28 -2.65 9.90
C LEU A 39 -20.23 -3.70 8.78
N THR A 40 -20.97 -3.49 7.69
CA THR A 40 -20.91 -4.35 6.50
C THR A 40 -20.04 -3.69 5.44
N VAL A 41 -19.07 -4.45 4.93
CA VAL A 41 -17.99 -3.96 4.07
C VAL A 41 -17.93 -4.79 2.79
N ALA A 42 -17.73 -4.15 1.63
CA ALA A 42 -17.44 -4.87 0.39
C ALA A 42 -16.04 -5.47 0.43
N ALA A 43 -15.92 -6.76 0.15
CA ALA A 43 -14.67 -7.45 -0.18
C ALA A 43 -14.69 -7.83 -1.67
N ASP A 44 -13.73 -7.33 -2.44
CA ASP A 44 -13.62 -7.58 -3.88
C ASP A 44 -13.12 -8.99 -4.23
N SER A 45 -12.57 -9.68 -3.24
CA SER A 45 -11.96 -10.99 -3.39
C SER A 45 -12.13 -11.85 -2.13
N GLU A 46 -12.01 -13.14 -2.30
CA GLU A 46 -12.08 -14.14 -1.23
C GLU A 46 -10.69 -14.77 -1.00
N PRO A 47 -9.92 -14.31 0.00
CA PRO A 47 -8.60 -14.85 0.26
C PRO A 47 -8.67 -16.27 0.83
N ARG A 48 -7.92 -17.20 0.22
CA ARG A 48 -7.87 -18.61 0.67
C ARG A 48 -7.08 -18.81 1.97
N ASN A 49 -6.32 -17.81 2.38
CA ASN A 49 -5.50 -17.81 3.57
C ASN A 49 -5.70 -16.48 4.30
N LEU A 50 -5.93 -16.53 5.61
CA LEU A 50 -6.12 -15.35 6.47
C LEU A 50 -4.95 -15.14 7.43
N ASN A 51 -3.77 -15.77 7.20
CA ASN A 51 -2.58 -15.57 8.02
C ASN A 51 -1.67 -14.49 7.41
N PRO A 52 -1.70 -13.24 7.92
CA PRO A 52 -0.90 -12.14 7.38
C PRO A 52 0.60 -12.29 7.66
N ALA A 53 0.99 -13.18 8.59
CA ALA A 53 2.39 -13.47 8.86
C ALA A 53 3.03 -14.30 7.74
N ILE A 54 2.23 -15.02 6.94
CA ILE A 54 2.68 -15.84 5.80
C ILE A 54 2.44 -15.09 4.49
N VAL A 55 1.23 -14.56 4.29
CA VAL A 55 0.77 -13.98 3.02
C VAL A 55 0.58 -12.48 3.15
N ALA A 56 1.51 -11.72 2.59
CA ALA A 56 1.47 -10.26 2.57
C ALA A 56 0.67 -9.73 1.36
N SER A 57 -0.64 -9.95 1.32
CA SER A 57 -1.54 -9.40 0.30
C SER A 57 -2.62 -8.50 0.89
N ASN A 58 -3.11 -7.54 0.09
CA ASN A 58 -4.14 -6.59 0.56
C ASN A 58 -5.42 -7.31 1.00
N GLY A 59 -5.89 -8.32 0.24
CA GLY A 59 -7.09 -9.06 0.60
C GLY A 59 -6.95 -9.80 1.94
N VAL A 60 -5.77 -10.37 2.23
CA VAL A 60 -5.48 -10.99 3.53
C VAL A 60 -5.47 -9.93 4.63
N PHE A 61 -4.67 -8.87 4.48
CA PHE A 61 -4.57 -7.82 5.50
C PHE A 61 -5.91 -7.11 5.74
N PHE A 62 -6.74 -6.94 4.71
CA PHE A 62 -8.03 -6.25 4.83
C PHE A 62 -8.96 -6.91 5.85
N ILE A 63 -8.94 -8.23 5.93
CA ILE A 63 -9.73 -9.00 6.89
C ILE A 63 -8.91 -9.27 8.17
N SER A 64 -7.69 -9.79 8.01
CA SER A 64 -6.93 -10.39 9.11
C SER A 64 -6.31 -9.39 10.07
N SER A 65 -6.03 -8.15 9.65
CA SER A 65 -5.46 -7.13 10.54
C SER A 65 -6.36 -6.76 11.72
N LYS A 66 -7.66 -7.05 11.65
CA LYS A 66 -8.60 -6.87 12.74
C LYS A 66 -8.50 -8.00 13.78
N ILE A 67 -7.85 -9.10 13.38
CA ILE A 67 -7.71 -10.35 14.17
C ILE A 67 -6.28 -10.49 14.68
N VAL A 68 -5.30 -10.32 13.80
CA VAL A 68 -3.87 -10.55 14.06
C VAL A 68 -3.11 -9.23 14.02
N GLU A 69 -2.49 -8.87 15.13
CA GLU A 69 -1.81 -7.57 15.27
C GLU A 69 -0.31 -7.66 14.97
N PRO A 70 0.28 -6.58 14.42
CA PRO A 70 1.72 -6.43 14.28
C PRO A 70 2.38 -5.92 15.57
N LEU A 71 3.71 -5.83 15.57
CA LEU A 71 4.46 -5.19 16.65
C LEU A 71 4.18 -3.67 16.70
N ALA A 72 4.05 -3.01 15.55
CA ALA A 72 3.70 -1.59 15.43
C ALA A 72 2.86 -1.37 14.17
N GLU A 73 2.04 -0.33 14.17
CA GLU A 73 1.26 0.12 13.00
C GLU A 73 1.79 1.45 12.46
N ALA A 74 1.43 1.75 11.20
CA ALA A 74 1.69 3.06 10.60
C ALA A 74 0.78 4.12 11.21
N ASP A 75 1.31 5.34 11.39
CA ASP A 75 0.61 6.46 12.01
C ASP A 75 1.12 7.77 11.41
N TYR A 76 0.23 8.71 11.05
CA TYR A 76 0.62 10.02 10.53
C TYR A 76 1.34 10.87 11.56
N GLU A 77 0.90 10.80 12.83
CA GLU A 77 1.39 11.60 13.95
C GLU A 77 2.42 10.84 14.81
N GLY A 78 2.57 9.55 14.55
CA GLY A 78 3.46 8.67 15.32
C GLY A 78 4.93 9.03 15.17
N LYS A 79 5.72 8.79 16.22
CA LYS A 79 7.17 8.91 16.13
C LYS A 79 7.69 7.99 15.01
N ASP A 80 8.47 8.56 14.11
CA ASP A 80 8.99 7.84 12.93
C ASP A 80 7.88 7.27 12.02
N GLY A 81 6.67 7.83 12.05
CA GLY A 81 5.52 7.36 11.27
C GLY A 81 4.87 6.08 11.81
N LEU A 82 5.09 5.73 13.09
CA LEU A 82 4.62 4.51 13.72
C LEU A 82 3.94 4.76 15.05
N SER A 83 2.93 3.94 15.37
CA SER A 83 2.33 3.82 16.69
C SER A 83 2.54 2.42 17.29
N PRO A 84 2.77 2.32 18.61
CA PRO A 84 2.92 1.06 19.32
C PRO A 84 1.65 0.18 19.25
N ARG A 85 1.84 -1.14 18.98
CA ARG A 85 0.80 -2.17 19.11
C ARG A 85 1.27 -3.25 20.09
N LEU A 86 1.63 -4.45 19.63
CA LEU A 86 2.14 -5.50 20.53
C LEU A 86 3.52 -5.15 21.11
N ALA A 87 4.33 -4.33 20.43
CA ALA A 87 5.51 -3.70 21.00
C ALA A 87 5.15 -2.29 21.53
N THR A 88 5.67 -1.93 22.70
CA THR A 88 5.52 -0.60 23.31
C THR A 88 6.70 0.31 22.99
N SER A 89 7.86 -0.28 22.68
CA SER A 89 9.05 0.42 22.19
C SER A 89 9.98 -0.54 21.45
N TRP A 90 10.87 0.04 20.64
CA TRP A 90 11.89 -0.68 19.89
C TRP A 90 13.15 0.16 19.73
N GLU A 91 14.31 -0.50 19.77
CA GLU A 91 15.61 0.15 19.69
C GLU A 91 16.62 -0.76 18.99
N GLY A 92 17.36 -0.20 18.03
CA GLY A 92 18.48 -0.86 17.39
C GLY A 92 19.79 -0.58 18.11
N SER A 93 20.69 -1.58 18.16
CA SER A 93 22.05 -1.38 18.66
C SER A 93 22.88 -0.55 17.68
N GLU A 94 23.90 0.17 18.18
CA GLU A 94 24.79 1.00 17.39
C GLU A 94 25.55 0.21 16.33
N ASP A 95 25.89 -1.05 16.62
CA ASP A 95 26.60 -1.94 15.69
C ASP A 95 25.66 -2.62 14.67
N GLY A 96 24.35 -2.35 14.74
CA GLY A 96 23.32 -2.90 13.86
C GLY A 96 23.10 -4.41 14.01
N LYS A 97 23.68 -5.05 15.05
CA LYS A 97 23.58 -6.50 15.25
C LYS A 97 22.47 -6.94 16.18
N SER A 98 21.74 -6.01 16.76
CA SER A 98 20.54 -6.37 17.52
C SER A 98 19.46 -5.30 17.45
N VAL A 99 18.20 -5.76 17.60
CA VAL A 99 17.02 -4.90 17.80
C VAL A 99 16.25 -5.45 18.99
N THR A 100 16.01 -4.59 19.97
CA THR A 100 15.26 -4.92 21.19
C THR A 100 13.83 -4.39 21.07
N PHE A 101 12.84 -5.24 21.25
CA PHE A 101 11.43 -4.90 21.37
C PHE A 101 10.96 -5.09 22.81
N LYS A 102 10.37 -4.06 23.39
CA LYS A 102 9.60 -4.17 24.65
C LYS A 102 8.15 -4.43 24.28
N LEU A 103 7.59 -5.49 24.83
CA LEU A 103 6.26 -5.97 24.48
C LEU A 103 5.22 -5.50 25.49
N ARG A 104 3.97 -5.39 25.03
CA ARG A 104 2.83 -5.00 25.84
C ARG A 104 2.48 -6.10 26.83
N GLU A 105 2.30 -5.73 28.09
CA GLU A 105 1.85 -6.61 29.15
C GLU A 105 0.32 -6.76 29.16
N GLY A 106 -0.18 -7.86 29.70
CA GLY A 106 -1.61 -8.13 29.88
C GLY A 106 -2.38 -8.48 28.59
N VAL A 107 -1.69 -8.65 27.46
CA VAL A 107 -2.32 -9.08 26.21
C VAL A 107 -2.58 -10.59 26.25
N THR A 108 -3.78 -10.98 25.81
CA THR A 108 -4.17 -12.38 25.66
C THR A 108 -4.57 -12.70 24.22
N TRP A 109 -4.28 -13.91 23.79
CA TRP A 109 -4.82 -14.48 22.57
C TRP A 109 -6.35 -14.67 22.67
N HIS A 110 -7.02 -14.79 21.55
CA HIS A 110 -8.48 -14.98 21.51
C HIS A 110 -8.96 -16.25 22.25
N ASP A 111 -8.08 -17.24 22.46
CA ASP A 111 -8.32 -18.45 23.25
C ASP A 111 -8.01 -18.29 24.75
N GLY A 112 -7.65 -17.08 25.18
CA GLY A 112 -7.39 -16.71 26.58
C GLY A 112 -5.99 -16.98 27.08
N LYS A 113 -5.09 -17.55 26.26
CA LYS A 113 -3.68 -17.73 26.65
C LYS A 113 -2.90 -16.41 26.58
N PRO A 114 -1.86 -16.23 27.42
CA PRO A 114 -1.08 -14.99 27.41
C PRO A 114 -0.21 -14.88 26.16
N PHE A 115 -0.12 -13.67 25.59
CA PHE A 115 0.88 -13.29 24.59
C PHE A 115 2.22 -13.04 25.29
N THR A 116 3.32 -13.54 24.71
CA THR A 116 4.67 -13.42 25.25
C THR A 116 5.74 -13.24 24.18
N SER A 117 6.96 -12.92 24.59
CA SER A 117 8.14 -12.86 23.72
C SER A 117 8.44 -14.16 22.97
N ALA A 118 8.01 -15.32 23.52
CA ALA A 118 8.15 -16.62 22.84
C ALA A 118 7.31 -16.69 21.53
N ASP A 119 6.16 -16.01 21.47
CA ASP A 119 5.31 -15.93 20.27
C ASP A 119 5.99 -15.07 19.21
N VAL A 120 6.62 -13.97 19.61
CA VAL A 120 7.40 -13.11 18.72
C VAL A 120 8.61 -13.85 18.15
N ALA A 121 9.37 -14.55 19.01
CA ALA A 121 10.51 -15.36 18.59
C ALA A 121 10.11 -16.45 17.60
N PHE A 122 9.02 -17.15 17.87
CA PHE A 122 8.46 -18.16 16.98
C PHE A 122 8.05 -17.57 15.63
N SER A 123 7.27 -16.48 15.66
CA SER A 123 6.82 -15.81 14.44
C SER A 123 7.98 -15.33 13.57
N ALA A 124 9.03 -14.75 14.19
CA ALA A 124 10.19 -14.24 13.48
C ALA A 124 11.02 -15.35 12.84
N LEU A 125 11.33 -16.41 13.59
CA LEU A 125 12.26 -17.45 13.16
C LEU A 125 11.61 -18.54 12.30
N GLN A 126 10.34 -18.86 12.56
CA GLN A 126 9.65 -19.96 11.87
C GLN A 126 8.73 -19.49 10.74
N ILE A 127 8.31 -18.23 10.73
CA ILE A 127 7.34 -17.72 9.77
C ILE A 127 7.89 -16.53 8.97
N TRP A 128 8.22 -15.40 9.61
CA TRP A 128 8.61 -14.21 8.86
C TRP A 128 9.86 -14.42 8.04
N LYS A 129 10.93 -14.95 8.65
CA LYS A 129 12.20 -15.20 7.94
C LYS A 129 12.07 -16.24 6.82
N PRO A 130 11.52 -17.47 7.04
CA PRO A 130 11.53 -18.52 6.03
C PRO A 130 10.36 -18.48 5.05
N LEU A 131 9.17 -18.00 5.44
CA LEU A 131 7.95 -18.18 4.67
C LEU A 131 7.45 -16.89 4.01
N GLN A 132 7.59 -15.74 4.67
CA GLN A 132 7.08 -14.49 4.12
C GLN A 132 8.10 -13.83 3.17
N ASN A 133 7.65 -13.41 1.98
CA ASN A 133 8.53 -12.85 0.95
C ASN A 133 9.32 -11.61 1.42
N LEU A 134 8.68 -10.66 2.11
CA LEU A 134 9.36 -9.49 2.67
C LEU A 134 10.29 -9.88 3.82
N GLY A 135 9.89 -10.85 4.63
CA GLY A 135 10.67 -11.35 5.74
C GLY A 135 11.99 -11.99 5.32
N ARG A 136 12.00 -12.67 4.18
CA ARG A 136 13.23 -13.23 3.57
C ARG A 136 14.25 -12.14 3.21
N VAL A 137 13.81 -10.92 2.96
CA VAL A 137 14.67 -9.77 2.69
C VAL A 137 15.10 -9.10 3.99
N VAL A 138 14.14 -8.72 4.84
CA VAL A 138 14.37 -7.94 6.06
C VAL A 138 15.11 -8.75 7.12
N PHE A 139 14.77 -10.03 7.30
CA PHE A 139 15.32 -10.91 8.32
C PHE A 139 16.31 -11.96 7.78
N LYS A 140 16.88 -11.73 6.58
CA LYS A 140 17.84 -12.68 5.97
C LYS A 140 18.98 -13.05 6.90
N ASP A 141 19.51 -12.06 7.62
CA ASP A 141 20.65 -12.21 8.52
C ASP A 141 20.24 -12.40 10.00
N LEU A 142 18.95 -12.58 10.31
CA LEU A 142 18.46 -12.88 11.66
C LEU A 142 18.89 -14.30 12.06
N GLU A 143 19.69 -14.44 13.13
CA GLU A 143 20.16 -15.74 13.62
C GLU A 143 19.33 -16.28 14.79
N ALA A 144 18.97 -15.39 15.72
CA ALA A 144 18.27 -15.75 16.93
C ALA A 144 17.34 -14.63 17.40
N VAL A 145 16.34 -15.01 18.18
CA VAL A 145 15.56 -14.07 18.99
C VAL A 145 15.64 -14.54 20.44
N GLU A 146 16.39 -13.78 21.24
CA GLU A 146 16.49 -14.02 22.68
C GLU A 146 15.25 -13.48 23.40
N THR A 147 14.76 -14.23 24.37
CA THR A 147 13.59 -13.87 25.18
C THR A 147 13.97 -13.87 26.66
N PRO A 148 14.72 -12.84 27.14
CA PRO A 148 15.23 -12.81 28.53
C PRO A 148 14.11 -12.80 29.56
N ASP A 149 12.93 -12.29 29.19
CA ASP A 149 11.70 -12.34 29.95
C ASP A 149 10.48 -12.41 29.01
N LYS A 150 9.26 -12.52 29.58
CA LYS A 150 8.01 -12.64 28.83
C LYS A 150 7.66 -11.43 27.95
N HIS A 151 8.27 -10.29 28.20
CA HIS A 151 7.92 -9.00 27.59
C HIS A 151 9.11 -8.31 26.89
N THR A 152 10.19 -9.06 26.66
CA THR A 152 11.36 -8.57 25.93
C THR A 152 11.77 -9.57 24.86
N ALA A 153 11.84 -9.13 23.59
CA ALA A 153 12.37 -9.90 22.48
C ALA A 153 13.58 -9.17 21.90
N VAL A 154 14.75 -9.83 21.85
CA VAL A 154 16.00 -9.27 21.34
C VAL A 154 16.41 -10.05 20.09
N PHE A 155 16.26 -9.40 18.93
CA PHE A 155 16.63 -9.95 17.63
C PHE A 155 18.14 -9.85 17.46
N LYS A 156 18.82 -10.94 17.10
CA LYS A 156 20.27 -11.02 16.87
C LYS A 156 20.56 -11.30 15.41
N PHE A 157 21.39 -10.47 14.80
CA PHE A 157 21.74 -10.55 13.40
C PHE A 157 23.21 -10.96 13.21
N ALA A 158 23.49 -11.87 12.27
CA ALA A 158 24.84 -12.29 11.89
C ALA A 158 25.67 -11.13 11.33
N LYS A 159 25.00 -10.21 10.64
CA LYS A 159 25.60 -9.02 10.02
C LYS A 159 24.88 -7.76 10.45
N PRO A 160 25.56 -6.60 10.43
CA PRO A 160 24.92 -5.33 10.63
C PRO A 160 23.73 -5.17 9.71
N THR A 161 22.56 -4.91 10.29
CA THR A 161 21.28 -4.72 9.57
C THR A 161 20.75 -3.33 9.92
N PRO A 162 20.44 -2.48 8.91
CA PRO A 162 19.95 -1.13 9.17
C PRO A 162 18.64 -1.17 9.97
N PHE A 163 18.65 -0.55 11.15
CA PHE A 163 17.45 -0.46 11.98
C PHE A 163 16.28 0.22 11.25
N GLN A 164 16.59 1.22 10.39
CA GLN A 164 15.61 1.90 9.56
C GLN A 164 14.81 0.93 8.67
N LEU A 165 15.46 -0.08 8.08
CA LEU A 165 14.79 -1.09 7.26
C LEU A 165 13.79 -1.92 8.08
N ILE A 166 14.23 -2.38 9.27
CA ILE A 166 13.38 -3.16 10.18
C ILE A 166 12.18 -2.32 10.61
N ARG A 167 12.44 -1.08 11.06
CA ARG A 167 11.42 -0.13 11.51
C ARG A 167 10.36 0.13 10.42
N ASN A 168 10.78 0.43 9.19
CA ASN A 168 9.88 0.72 8.09
C ASN A 168 9.03 -0.51 7.68
N ALA A 169 9.52 -1.71 7.95
CA ALA A 169 8.84 -2.96 7.65
C ALA A 169 7.82 -3.40 8.73
N LEU A 170 7.87 -2.84 9.95
CA LEU A 170 7.05 -3.30 11.09
C LEU A 170 5.56 -3.42 10.76
N PRO A 171 4.89 -2.43 10.14
CA PRO A 171 3.44 -2.49 9.90
C PRO A 171 3.01 -3.55 8.90
N ALA A 172 3.90 -3.93 7.98
CA ALA A 172 3.59 -4.84 6.88
C ALA A 172 4.09 -6.28 7.12
N LEU A 173 5.02 -6.46 8.06
CA LEU A 173 5.76 -7.70 8.19
C LEU A 173 5.55 -8.40 9.53
N THR A 174 5.35 -7.66 10.62
CA THR A 174 5.48 -8.21 11.97
C THR A 174 4.17 -8.68 12.60
N SER A 175 3.21 -9.18 11.81
CA SER A 175 2.02 -9.85 12.33
C SER A 175 2.42 -11.07 13.17
N VAL A 176 2.04 -11.10 14.45
CA VAL A 176 2.44 -12.15 15.39
C VAL A 176 1.37 -13.23 15.44
N VAL A 177 1.78 -14.49 15.44
CA VAL A 177 0.87 -15.64 15.60
C VAL A 177 1.15 -16.41 16.89
N PRO A 178 0.14 -17.10 17.47
CA PRO A 178 0.31 -17.85 18.72
C PRO A 178 1.19 -19.09 18.52
N LYS A 179 2.36 -19.13 19.16
CA LYS A 179 3.28 -20.26 19.09
C LYS A 179 2.57 -21.58 19.36
N HIS A 180 1.77 -21.66 20.43
CA HIS A 180 1.09 -22.89 20.86
C HIS A 180 0.08 -23.47 19.84
N VAL A 181 -0.33 -22.68 18.85
CA VAL A 181 -1.22 -23.13 17.76
C VAL A 181 -0.40 -23.65 16.58
N TYR A 182 0.79 -23.08 16.34
CA TYR A 182 1.57 -23.34 15.14
C TYR A 182 2.82 -24.20 15.38
N GLU A 183 3.25 -24.43 16.63
CA GLU A 183 4.49 -25.14 16.92
C GLU A 183 4.48 -26.65 16.59
N ASN A 184 3.30 -27.24 16.41
CA ASN A 184 3.13 -28.63 16.09
C ASN A 184 2.59 -28.80 14.66
N GLY A 185 3.38 -29.43 13.78
CA GLY A 185 3.02 -29.71 12.41
C GLY A 185 3.57 -28.70 11.39
N LYS A 186 3.02 -28.75 10.18
CA LYS A 186 3.42 -27.85 9.10
C LYS A 186 2.64 -26.54 9.18
N ILE A 187 3.35 -25.43 9.22
CA ILE A 187 2.76 -24.09 9.39
C ILE A 187 1.81 -23.75 8.24
N GLU A 188 2.18 -24.06 7.00
CA GLU A 188 1.39 -23.74 5.80
C GLU A 188 0.09 -24.54 5.70
N GLU A 189 0.02 -25.71 6.36
CA GLU A 189 -1.15 -26.61 6.39
C GLU A 189 -2.00 -26.41 7.66
N ASN A 190 -1.63 -25.48 8.56
CA ASN A 190 -2.33 -25.28 9.82
C ASN A 190 -3.74 -24.71 9.58
N PRO A 191 -4.81 -25.32 10.19
CA PRO A 191 -6.18 -24.82 10.05
C PRO A 191 -6.39 -23.37 10.49
N ALA A 192 -5.58 -22.87 11.43
CA ALA A 192 -5.62 -21.48 11.85
C ALA A 192 -5.21 -20.48 10.73
N ASN A 193 -4.68 -20.96 9.61
CA ASN A 193 -4.46 -20.12 8.44
C ASN A 193 -5.77 -19.68 7.76
N THR A 194 -6.89 -20.34 8.01
CA THR A 194 -8.21 -19.98 7.48
C THR A 194 -9.18 -19.49 8.56
N ALA A 195 -8.90 -19.80 9.82
CA ALA A 195 -9.66 -19.35 10.99
C ALA A 195 -8.69 -18.84 12.07
N PRO A 196 -8.07 -17.66 11.88
CA PRO A 196 -6.96 -17.20 12.70
C PRO A 196 -7.37 -16.89 14.14
N ILE A 197 -6.47 -17.28 15.06
CA ILE A 197 -6.46 -16.86 16.47
C ILE A 197 -5.45 -15.72 16.58
N GLY A 198 -5.88 -14.56 17.04
CA GLY A 198 -5.05 -13.36 17.17
C GLY A 198 -5.18 -12.70 18.55
N THR A 199 -4.64 -11.50 18.65
CA THR A 199 -4.73 -10.62 19.82
C THR A 199 -5.61 -9.41 19.57
N GLY A 200 -6.11 -9.27 18.33
CA GLY A 200 -6.77 -8.08 17.84
C GLY A 200 -8.15 -7.80 18.44
N PRO A 201 -8.71 -6.64 18.07
CA PRO A 201 -10.00 -6.16 18.60
C PRO A 201 -11.19 -7.03 18.13
N PHE A 202 -11.04 -7.80 17.07
CA PHE A 202 -12.09 -8.69 16.57
C PHE A 202 -11.57 -10.12 16.47
N LYS A 203 -12.50 -11.08 16.64
CA LYS A 203 -12.26 -12.52 16.50
C LYS A 203 -12.88 -13.02 15.21
N PHE A 204 -12.21 -13.97 14.57
CA PHE A 204 -12.84 -14.74 13.48
C PHE A 204 -14.04 -15.52 14.03
N ALA A 205 -15.20 -15.33 13.45
CA ALA A 205 -16.42 -16.01 13.85
C ALA A 205 -16.92 -17.01 12.80
N GLU A 206 -16.94 -16.61 11.53
CA GLU A 206 -17.51 -17.44 10.47
C GLU A 206 -16.99 -17.04 9.09
N HIS A 207 -16.87 -18.02 8.20
CA HIS A 207 -16.69 -17.83 6.76
C HIS A 207 -17.70 -18.67 6.00
N LYS A 208 -18.47 -18.04 5.13
CA LYS A 208 -19.37 -18.70 4.20
C LYS A 208 -18.89 -18.45 2.77
N ALA A 209 -18.32 -19.49 2.16
CA ALA A 209 -17.67 -19.42 0.86
C ALA A 209 -18.53 -18.72 -0.20
N GLY A 210 -17.95 -17.78 -0.94
CA GLY A 210 -18.61 -16.97 -1.96
C GLY A 210 -19.63 -15.97 -1.43
N GLN A 211 -19.78 -15.82 -0.11
CA GLN A 211 -20.78 -14.92 0.48
C GLN A 211 -20.16 -13.91 1.43
N TYR A 212 -19.54 -14.34 2.55
CA TYR A 212 -19.01 -13.40 3.54
C TYR A 212 -17.98 -14.01 4.49
N TYR A 213 -17.21 -13.13 5.13
CA TYR A 213 -16.49 -13.36 6.38
C TYR A 213 -17.14 -12.53 7.49
N ARG A 214 -17.30 -13.10 8.67
CA ARG A 214 -17.86 -12.44 9.85
C ARG A 214 -16.86 -12.45 10.99
N LEU A 215 -16.62 -11.26 11.54
CA LEU A 215 -15.78 -11.03 12.70
C LEU A 215 -16.66 -10.51 13.84
N GLU A 216 -16.41 -10.98 15.05
CA GLU A 216 -17.10 -10.53 16.25
C GLU A 216 -16.15 -9.80 17.20
N LYS A 217 -16.70 -8.92 18.03
CA LYS A 217 -15.98 -8.15 19.02
C LYS A 217 -15.19 -9.03 19.99
N ASN A 218 -13.92 -8.72 20.20
CA ASN A 218 -13.12 -9.25 21.29
C ASN A 218 -13.38 -8.46 22.56
N THR A 219 -14.23 -8.94 23.46
CA THR A 219 -14.53 -8.26 24.75
C THR A 219 -13.36 -8.26 25.73
N ALA A 220 -12.32 -9.08 25.49
CA ALA A 220 -11.09 -9.12 26.27
C ALA A 220 -9.94 -8.37 25.59
N TYR A 221 -10.24 -7.50 24.61
CA TYR A 221 -9.20 -6.72 23.94
C TYR A 221 -8.47 -5.80 24.91
N TRP A 222 -7.15 -5.71 24.75
CA TRP A 222 -6.28 -4.93 25.65
C TRP A 222 -6.44 -3.40 25.50
N GLY A 223 -6.96 -2.91 24.35
CA GLY A 223 -7.28 -1.50 24.14
C GLY A 223 -8.46 -1.06 25.00
N LYS A 224 -8.23 -0.04 25.85
CA LYS A 224 -9.26 0.43 26.79
C LYS A 224 -10.47 1.01 26.07
N GLY A 225 -11.62 0.39 26.29
CA GLY A 225 -12.88 0.85 25.70
C GLY A 225 -13.05 0.51 24.22
N GLU A 226 -12.17 -0.28 23.63
CA GLU A 226 -12.21 -0.74 22.24
C GLU A 226 -12.53 -2.25 22.16
N PRO A 227 -12.98 -2.73 20.99
CA PRO A 227 -13.41 -1.94 19.84
C PRO A 227 -14.78 -1.27 20.06
N ASN A 228 -15.09 -0.29 19.18
CA ASN A 228 -16.40 0.36 19.22
C ASN A 228 -17.50 -0.51 18.63
N LEU A 229 -17.25 -1.14 17.46
CA LEU A 229 -18.19 -2.01 16.77
C LEU A 229 -18.38 -3.33 17.50
N ASP A 230 -19.54 -3.94 17.34
CA ASP A 230 -19.81 -5.30 17.83
C ASP A 230 -19.44 -6.36 16.80
N GLU A 231 -19.54 -6.04 15.52
CA GLU A 231 -19.36 -6.98 14.42
C GLU A 231 -18.88 -6.29 13.14
N ILE A 232 -18.06 -7.00 12.35
CA ILE A 232 -17.71 -6.62 10.98
C ILE A 232 -18.08 -7.79 10.07
N VAL A 233 -18.82 -7.49 8.98
CA VAL A 233 -19.15 -8.46 7.93
C VAL A 233 -18.53 -8.02 6.62
N TYR A 234 -17.61 -8.81 6.11
CA TYR A 234 -17.02 -8.63 4.78
C TYR A 234 -17.85 -9.41 3.77
N GLN A 235 -18.73 -8.73 3.07
CA GLN A 235 -19.56 -9.31 2.02
C GLN A 235 -18.73 -9.44 0.73
N VAL A 236 -18.68 -10.65 0.16
CA VAL A 236 -17.93 -10.92 -1.07
C VAL A 236 -18.70 -10.34 -2.26
N LEU A 237 -18.17 -9.25 -2.85
CA LEU A 237 -18.73 -8.51 -3.97
C LEU A 237 -17.62 -8.26 -5.00
N PRO A 238 -17.31 -9.24 -5.88
CA PRO A 238 -16.23 -9.10 -6.86
C PRO A 238 -16.54 -8.07 -7.96
N ASP A 239 -17.80 -7.82 -8.24
CA ASP A 239 -18.23 -6.81 -9.20
C ASP A 239 -18.29 -5.43 -8.54
N ARG A 240 -17.47 -4.50 -9.04
CA ARG A 240 -17.37 -3.15 -8.49
C ARG A 240 -18.66 -2.33 -8.65
N SER A 241 -19.43 -2.57 -9.71
CA SER A 241 -20.73 -1.90 -9.90
C SER A 241 -21.77 -2.43 -8.92
N ALA A 242 -21.72 -3.74 -8.58
CA ALA A 242 -22.57 -4.30 -7.52
C ALA A 242 -22.24 -3.68 -6.15
N ALA A 243 -20.96 -3.46 -5.84
CA ALA A 243 -20.56 -2.77 -4.61
C ALA A 243 -21.06 -1.32 -4.56
N ALA A 244 -21.02 -0.59 -5.69
CA ALA A 244 -21.57 0.76 -5.79
C ALA A 244 -23.09 0.77 -5.52
N ASN A 245 -23.84 -0.15 -6.14
CA ASN A 245 -25.28 -0.27 -5.94
C ASN A 245 -25.64 -0.64 -4.49
N ALA A 246 -24.87 -1.55 -3.87
CA ALA A 246 -25.08 -1.95 -2.48
C ALA A 246 -24.84 -0.81 -1.48
N LEU A 247 -23.87 0.09 -1.76
CA LEU A 247 -23.68 1.34 -1.01
C LEU A 247 -24.88 2.28 -1.12
N GLU A 248 -25.38 2.49 -2.34
CA GLU A 248 -26.56 3.37 -2.58
C GLU A 248 -27.84 2.79 -1.98
N ALA A 249 -27.96 1.48 -1.91
CA ALA A 249 -29.07 0.77 -1.25
C ALA A 249 -28.91 0.67 0.29
N GLU A 250 -27.83 1.21 0.87
CA GLU A 250 -27.46 1.08 2.29
C GLU A 250 -27.26 -0.37 2.77
N GLU A 251 -27.10 -1.33 1.86
CA GLU A 251 -26.84 -2.75 2.19
C GLU A 251 -25.44 -2.95 2.78
N ILE A 252 -24.48 -2.12 2.35
CA ILE A 252 -23.14 -2.03 2.92
C ILE A 252 -22.83 -0.59 3.30
N GLN A 253 -21.91 -0.38 4.25
CA GLN A 253 -21.52 0.94 4.73
C GLN A 253 -20.12 1.37 4.27
N LEU A 254 -19.34 0.44 3.71
CA LEU A 254 -17.96 0.72 3.30
C LEU A 254 -17.56 -0.14 2.10
N ALA A 255 -16.98 0.47 1.10
CA ALA A 255 -16.26 -0.15 0.01
C ALA A 255 -14.83 0.41 -0.04
N ALA A 256 -13.84 -0.38 0.39
CA ALA A 256 -12.43 -0.02 0.43
C ALA A 256 -11.69 -0.55 -0.82
N PHE A 257 -10.41 -0.20 -0.97
CA PHE A 257 -9.53 -0.68 -2.05
C PHE A 257 -10.05 -0.43 -3.47
N SER A 258 -10.68 0.73 -3.69
CA SER A 258 -11.31 1.08 -4.98
C SER A 258 -12.31 0.00 -5.44
N ALA A 259 -13.04 -0.59 -4.50
CA ALA A 259 -14.09 -1.56 -4.80
C ALA A 259 -15.31 -0.94 -5.52
N VAL A 260 -15.28 0.37 -5.77
CA VAL A 260 -16.21 1.11 -6.63
C VAL A 260 -15.47 1.56 -7.88
N PRO A 261 -16.08 1.50 -9.09
CA PRO A 261 -15.43 2.01 -10.31
C PRO A 261 -15.06 3.50 -10.18
N LEU A 262 -13.86 3.89 -10.62
CA LEU A 262 -13.42 5.29 -10.59
C LEU A 262 -14.40 6.22 -11.31
N ALA A 263 -15.00 5.74 -12.42
CA ALA A 263 -15.97 6.49 -13.21
C ALA A 263 -17.27 6.84 -12.44
N ASP A 264 -17.60 6.07 -11.40
CA ASP A 264 -18.80 6.29 -10.58
C ASP A 264 -18.55 7.25 -9.42
N LEU A 265 -17.30 7.57 -9.07
CA LEU A 265 -16.97 8.34 -7.87
C LEU A 265 -17.57 9.76 -7.89
N ASP A 266 -17.55 10.44 -9.05
CA ASP A 266 -18.18 11.78 -9.17
C ASP A 266 -19.69 11.71 -8.95
N ARG A 267 -20.37 10.69 -9.45
CA ARG A 267 -21.78 10.45 -9.22
C ARG A 267 -22.09 10.14 -7.76
N ILE A 268 -21.32 9.19 -7.19
CA ILE A 268 -21.49 8.74 -5.80
C ILE A 268 -21.21 9.85 -4.79
N SER A 269 -20.23 10.73 -5.06
CA SER A 269 -19.91 11.85 -4.18
C SER A 269 -21.08 12.84 -4.00
N LYS A 270 -22.09 12.77 -4.87
CA LYS A 270 -23.31 13.59 -4.84
C LYS A 270 -24.50 12.87 -4.19
N VAL A 271 -24.35 11.61 -3.83
CA VAL A 271 -25.40 10.83 -3.14
C VAL A 271 -25.41 11.24 -1.66
N PRO A 272 -26.53 11.75 -1.11
CA PRO A 272 -26.62 12.09 0.29
C PRO A 272 -26.30 10.88 1.18
N GLY A 273 -25.51 11.07 2.23
CA GLY A 273 -25.14 10.00 3.16
C GLY A 273 -23.93 9.16 2.73
N LEU A 274 -23.33 9.44 1.56
CA LEU A 274 -22.08 8.81 1.11
C LEU A 274 -20.93 9.81 1.02
N LYS A 275 -19.72 9.36 1.29
CA LYS A 275 -18.48 10.14 1.15
C LYS A 275 -17.40 9.34 0.42
N VAL A 276 -16.67 10.05 -0.46
CA VAL A 276 -15.46 9.51 -1.12
C VAL A 276 -14.26 9.87 -0.28
N VAL A 277 -13.44 8.89 0.07
CA VAL A 277 -12.27 9.02 0.96
C VAL A 277 -11.02 8.62 0.19
N THR A 278 -10.15 9.59 -0.08
CA THR A 278 -8.91 9.44 -0.87
C THR A 278 -7.65 9.27 0.00
N LYS A 279 -7.80 9.28 1.33
CA LYS A 279 -6.72 9.10 2.32
C LYS A 279 -6.76 7.69 2.93
N GLY A 280 -5.70 7.37 3.68
CA GLY A 280 -5.62 6.11 4.43
C GLY A 280 -4.95 4.96 3.66
N TYR A 281 -4.27 5.28 2.56
CA TYR A 281 -3.56 4.31 1.72
C TYR A 281 -2.13 4.74 1.35
N GLU A 282 -1.61 5.83 1.90
CA GLU A 282 -0.31 6.41 1.54
C GLU A 282 0.85 5.44 1.82
N GLY A 283 0.68 4.53 2.78
CA GLY A 283 1.61 3.43 3.03
C GLY A 283 1.48 2.23 2.08
N LEU A 284 0.64 2.34 1.04
CA LEU A 284 0.35 1.32 0.02
C LEU A 284 0.26 1.95 -1.36
N THR A 285 1.28 2.71 -1.77
CA THR A 285 1.27 3.38 -3.08
C THR A 285 1.61 2.40 -4.18
N TYR A 286 0.69 2.23 -5.11
CA TYR A 286 0.90 1.47 -6.34
C TYR A 286 1.55 2.34 -7.40
N GLN A 287 2.37 1.74 -8.25
CA GLN A 287 3.02 2.42 -9.35
C GLN A 287 2.61 1.79 -10.68
N LEU A 288 2.22 2.59 -11.65
CA LEU A 288 2.04 2.15 -13.02
C LEU A 288 3.40 2.16 -13.70
N VAL A 289 3.90 0.99 -14.08
CA VAL A 289 5.25 0.81 -14.60
C VAL A 289 5.20 0.08 -15.94
N VAL A 290 6.02 0.52 -16.89
CA VAL A 290 6.34 -0.25 -18.08
C VAL A 290 7.61 -1.04 -17.79
N GLU A 291 7.46 -2.35 -17.63
CA GLU A 291 8.57 -3.31 -17.48
C GLU A 291 9.18 -3.59 -18.85
N ILE A 292 10.51 -3.60 -18.95
CA ILE A 292 11.24 -3.67 -20.21
C ILE A 292 12.09 -4.94 -20.25
N ASN A 293 11.98 -5.72 -21.34
CA ASN A 293 12.84 -6.87 -21.55
C ASN A 293 14.13 -6.46 -22.28
N HIS A 294 15.20 -6.33 -21.53
CA HIS A 294 16.54 -5.92 -22.00
C HIS A 294 17.26 -7.01 -22.83
N ARG A 295 16.72 -8.23 -22.90
CA ARG A 295 17.22 -9.29 -23.80
C ARG A 295 16.87 -8.99 -25.24
N ARG A 296 15.87 -8.14 -25.46
CA ARG A 296 15.48 -7.65 -26.77
C ARG A 296 16.49 -6.60 -27.26
N LYS A 297 17.09 -6.82 -28.43
CA LYS A 297 18.17 -5.97 -28.97
C LYS A 297 17.78 -4.48 -29.00
N GLU A 298 16.58 -4.18 -29.47
CA GLU A 298 16.08 -2.82 -29.61
C GLU A 298 15.93 -2.15 -28.21
N LEU A 299 15.46 -2.91 -27.22
CA LEU A 299 15.21 -2.41 -25.87
C LEU A 299 16.47 -2.37 -24.98
N ALA A 300 17.55 -3.02 -25.40
CA ALA A 300 18.85 -2.92 -24.75
C ALA A 300 19.48 -1.51 -24.92
N ASP A 301 19.12 -0.78 -25.98
CA ASP A 301 19.57 0.58 -26.23
C ASP A 301 18.80 1.58 -25.35
N VAL A 302 19.52 2.37 -24.54
CA VAL A 302 18.92 3.37 -23.66
C VAL A 302 18.17 4.46 -24.43
N LYS A 303 18.62 4.83 -25.64
CA LYS A 303 17.92 5.83 -26.47
C LYS A 303 16.53 5.35 -26.90
N VAL A 304 16.38 4.06 -27.17
CA VAL A 304 15.06 3.47 -27.46
C VAL A 304 14.16 3.54 -26.22
N ARG A 305 14.67 3.23 -25.03
CA ARG A 305 13.91 3.35 -23.79
C ARG A 305 13.53 4.80 -23.46
N GLN A 306 14.44 5.74 -23.71
CA GLN A 306 14.18 7.18 -23.60
C GLN A 306 13.13 7.65 -24.62
N ALA A 307 13.16 7.13 -25.85
CA ALA A 307 12.15 7.44 -26.85
C ALA A 307 10.76 6.93 -26.41
N ILE A 308 10.66 5.72 -25.86
CA ILE A 308 9.42 5.19 -25.31
C ILE A 308 8.94 6.07 -24.15
N ALA A 309 9.83 6.51 -23.26
CA ALA A 309 9.47 7.39 -22.14
C ALA A 309 8.92 8.75 -22.63
N HIS A 310 9.52 9.35 -23.68
CA HIS A 310 9.04 10.59 -24.30
C HIS A 310 7.73 10.42 -25.10
N ALA A 311 7.38 9.20 -25.53
CA ALA A 311 6.13 8.93 -26.21
C ALA A 311 4.93 8.81 -25.26
N ILE A 312 5.14 8.70 -23.96
CA ILE A 312 4.07 8.55 -22.96
C ILE A 312 3.68 9.92 -22.40
N ASP A 313 2.44 10.35 -22.68
CA ASP A 313 1.82 11.51 -22.03
C ASP A 313 1.27 11.09 -20.65
N LYS A 314 2.09 11.30 -19.61
CA LYS A 314 1.74 10.93 -18.23
C LYS A 314 0.56 11.74 -17.70
N ASP A 315 0.41 13.00 -18.10
CA ASP A 315 -0.70 13.85 -17.68
C ASP A 315 -2.02 13.37 -18.28
N PHE A 316 -2.00 12.96 -19.56
CA PHE A 316 -3.14 12.29 -20.19
C PHE A 316 -3.53 11.00 -19.45
N VAL A 317 -2.55 10.17 -19.09
CA VAL A 317 -2.79 8.92 -18.35
C VAL A 317 -3.48 9.21 -17.03
N VAL A 318 -2.95 10.13 -16.22
CA VAL A 318 -3.54 10.52 -14.93
C VAL A 318 -4.95 11.07 -15.11
N LYS A 319 -5.14 11.97 -16.06
CA LYS A 319 -6.44 12.64 -16.29
C LYS A 319 -7.50 11.69 -16.87
N THR A 320 -7.11 10.79 -17.78
CA THR A 320 -8.08 10.03 -18.59
C THR A 320 -8.28 8.61 -18.09
N ILE A 321 -7.19 7.93 -17.67
CA ILE A 321 -7.28 6.54 -17.19
C ILE A 321 -7.60 6.52 -15.71
N PHE A 322 -6.91 7.36 -14.93
CA PHE A 322 -7.14 7.44 -13.48
C PHE A 322 -8.16 8.51 -13.08
N LEU A 323 -8.74 9.25 -14.02
CA LEU A 323 -9.74 10.29 -13.77
C LEU A 323 -9.32 11.35 -12.73
N GLY A 324 -8.01 11.62 -12.63
CA GLY A 324 -7.41 12.54 -11.65
C GLY A 324 -7.10 11.92 -10.29
N TYR A 325 -7.35 10.62 -10.09
CA TYR A 325 -7.07 9.91 -8.84
C TYR A 325 -5.69 9.24 -8.80
N ALA A 326 -4.73 9.81 -9.52
CA ALA A 326 -3.33 9.41 -9.51
C ALA A 326 -2.44 10.65 -9.66
N GLU A 327 -1.14 10.47 -9.43
CA GLU A 327 -0.12 11.48 -9.70
C GLU A 327 0.88 10.98 -10.75
N THR A 328 1.47 11.88 -11.53
CA THR A 328 2.55 11.52 -12.46
C THR A 328 3.78 11.10 -11.67
N ALA A 329 4.32 9.91 -11.97
CA ALA A 329 5.53 9.40 -11.33
C ALA A 329 6.79 9.99 -11.98
N SER A 330 7.75 10.41 -11.16
CA SER A 330 9.08 10.86 -11.62
C SER A 330 10.14 9.76 -11.58
N GLY A 331 9.93 8.71 -10.78
CA GLY A 331 10.88 7.63 -10.58
C GLY A 331 10.34 6.50 -9.70
N PRO A 332 11.21 5.61 -9.21
CA PRO A 332 10.81 4.41 -8.50
C PRO A 332 10.35 4.63 -7.05
N VAL A 333 10.45 5.84 -6.52
CA VAL A 333 9.92 6.20 -5.20
C VAL A 333 8.83 7.25 -5.38
N PRO A 334 7.61 7.03 -4.86
CA PRO A 334 6.49 7.95 -5.05
C PRO A 334 6.67 9.25 -4.26
N LYS A 335 6.06 10.34 -4.75
CA LYS A 335 6.17 11.68 -4.16
C LYS A 335 5.65 11.78 -2.73
N ASN A 336 4.72 10.93 -2.35
CA ASN A 336 4.18 10.90 -0.99
C ASN A 336 5.13 10.25 0.04
N ASP A 337 6.20 9.58 -0.39
CA ASP A 337 7.25 9.11 0.52
C ASP A 337 8.21 10.26 0.87
N ARG A 338 8.07 10.79 2.08
CA ARG A 338 8.85 11.93 2.56
C ARG A 338 10.30 11.59 2.88
N GLN A 339 10.62 10.30 3.05
CA GLN A 339 11.93 9.85 3.52
C GLN A 339 12.91 9.66 2.36
N PHE A 340 12.50 8.94 1.34
CA PHE A 340 13.39 8.53 0.26
C PHE A 340 13.18 9.29 -1.05
N TYR A 341 12.05 9.93 -1.26
CA TYR A 341 11.75 10.63 -2.50
C TYR A 341 12.78 11.70 -2.85
N THR A 342 13.10 11.82 -4.13
CA THR A 342 13.84 12.95 -4.69
C THR A 342 13.24 13.40 -6.02
N ALA A 343 13.20 14.71 -6.23
CA ALA A 343 12.84 15.31 -7.52
C ALA A 343 14.08 15.52 -8.44
N ASP A 344 15.31 15.29 -7.92
CA ASP A 344 16.57 15.41 -8.68
C ASP A 344 16.81 14.17 -9.55
N VAL A 345 15.95 13.99 -10.54
CA VAL A 345 16.01 12.91 -11.53
C VAL A 345 15.75 13.48 -12.93
N PRO A 346 16.27 12.84 -14.01
CA PRO A 346 15.94 13.23 -15.38
C PRO A 346 14.45 13.28 -15.65
N ALA A 347 13.99 14.28 -16.40
CA ALA A 347 12.59 14.40 -16.80
C ALA A 347 12.42 13.96 -18.26
N TYR A 348 11.43 13.11 -18.50
CA TYR A 348 11.01 12.67 -19.83
C TYR A 348 9.63 13.26 -20.12
N ALA A 349 9.60 14.55 -20.50
CA ALA A 349 8.36 15.20 -20.93
C ALA A 349 7.82 14.55 -22.20
N PHE A 350 6.51 14.52 -22.36
CA PHE A 350 5.86 14.05 -23.57
C PHE A 350 6.31 14.86 -24.79
N ASP A 351 6.98 14.20 -25.73
CA ASP A 351 7.52 14.81 -26.95
C ASP A 351 7.75 13.74 -28.02
N VAL A 352 6.75 13.60 -28.90
CA VAL A 352 6.80 12.63 -30.01
C VAL A 352 7.90 12.94 -31.01
N ALA A 353 8.22 14.23 -31.22
CA ALA A 353 9.30 14.61 -32.16
C ALA A 353 10.68 14.18 -31.62
N LYS A 354 10.92 14.43 -30.33
CA LYS A 354 12.14 13.98 -29.64
C LYS A 354 12.24 12.46 -29.59
N ALA A 355 11.13 11.76 -29.34
CA ALA A 355 11.09 10.30 -29.35
C ALA A 355 11.50 9.74 -30.72
N ASN A 356 10.97 10.30 -31.81
CA ASN A 356 11.35 9.92 -33.17
C ASN A 356 12.84 10.19 -33.46
N ALA A 357 13.37 11.36 -33.05
CA ALA A 357 14.78 11.71 -33.22
C ALA A 357 15.70 10.71 -32.49
N LEU A 358 15.37 10.34 -31.25
CA LEU A 358 16.13 9.33 -30.48
C LEU A 358 16.15 7.96 -31.16
N LEU A 359 15.02 7.53 -31.74
CA LEU A 359 14.95 6.26 -32.49
C LEU A 359 15.81 6.32 -33.77
N ASP A 360 15.80 7.45 -34.48
CA ASP A 360 16.65 7.66 -35.66
C ASP A 360 18.14 7.66 -35.30
N GLU A 361 18.52 8.31 -34.19
CA GLU A 361 19.89 8.29 -33.65
C GLU A 361 20.34 6.89 -33.21
N ALA A 362 19.41 6.09 -32.65
CA ALA A 362 19.65 4.70 -32.28
C ALA A 362 19.75 3.76 -33.51
N GLY A 363 19.54 4.29 -34.73
CA GLY A 363 19.62 3.53 -35.97
C GLY A 363 18.33 2.84 -36.42
N TYR A 364 17.22 3.03 -35.68
CA TYR A 364 15.91 2.45 -36.00
C TYR A 364 15.07 3.45 -36.82
N LYS A 365 15.45 3.70 -38.07
CA LYS A 365 14.73 4.59 -38.98
C LYS A 365 13.38 4.03 -39.38
N ALA A 366 12.37 4.87 -39.57
CA ALA A 366 11.08 4.47 -40.08
C ALA A 366 11.17 4.01 -41.54
N GLY A 367 10.52 2.90 -41.84
CA GLY A 367 10.34 2.40 -43.20
C GLY A 367 9.37 3.26 -44.02
N ALA A 368 9.13 2.88 -45.26
CA ALA A 368 8.19 3.56 -46.15
C ALA A 368 6.74 3.52 -45.64
N ASP A 369 6.42 2.54 -44.81
CA ASP A 369 5.13 2.37 -44.12
C ASP A 369 5.06 3.08 -42.78
N GLY A 370 6.09 3.85 -42.40
CA GLY A 370 6.20 4.54 -41.14
C GLY A 370 6.57 3.66 -39.95
N LYS A 371 6.79 2.35 -40.16
CA LYS A 371 7.12 1.41 -39.09
C LYS A 371 8.63 1.24 -38.93
N ARG A 372 9.06 0.96 -37.69
CA ARG A 372 10.46 0.74 -37.32
C ARG A 372 10.73 -0.72 -36.94
N PHE A 373 9.99 -1.22 -35.92
CA PHE A 373 10.05 -2.61 -35.45
C PHE A 373 8.77 -3.00 -34.72
N LYS A 374 8.66 -4.27 -34.37
CA LYS A 374 7.50 -4.83 -33.64
C LYS A 374 7.89 -5.27 -32.25
N LEU A 375 6.98 -5.08 -31.27
CA LEU A 375 7.11 -5.52 -29.89
C LEU A 375 5.86 -6.25 -29.43
N LYS A 376 6.01 -7.16 -28.46
CA LYS A 376 4.90 -7.74 -27.67
C LYS A 376 4.68 -6.93 -26.41
N LEU A 377 3.45 -6.51 -26.17
CA LEU A 377 3.03 -5.75 -25.00
C LEU A 377 2.01 -6.55 -24.18
N LEU A 378 2.36 -6.83 -22.92
CA LEU A 378 1.57 -7.64 -21.99
C LEU A 378 1.08 -6.78 -20.80
N PRO A 379 -0.14 -6.22 -20.83
CA PRO A 379 -0.70 -5.54 -19.66
C PRO A 379 -1.07 -6.55 -18.58
N ALA A 380 -0.78 -6.21 -17.30
CA ALA A 380 -1.22 -7.01 -16.17
C ALA A 380 -2.76 -7.02 -16.06
N PRO A 381 -3.37 -8.18 -15.81
CA PRO A 381 -4.83 -8.33 -15.79
C PRO A 381 -5.49 -7.88 -14.49
N TYR A 382 -4.72 -7.43 -13.49
CA TYR A 382 -5.20 -7.24 -12.10
C TYR A 382 -6.10 -6.03 -11.92
N PHE A 383 -5.90 -4.97 -12.73
CA PHE A 383 -6.65 -3.72 -12.66
C PHE A 383 -7.14 -3.28 -14.05
N ASN A 384 -8.29 -2.62 -14.09
CA ASN A 384 -8.79 -2.06 -15.35
C ASN A 384 -7.84 -0.97 -15.89
N GLU A 385 -7.25 -0.21 -14.98
CA GLU A 385 -6.33 0.89 -15.29
C GLU A 385 -5.07 0.39 -15.99
N THR A 386 -4.53 -0.78 -15.60
CA THR A 386 -3.37 -1.39 -16.28
C THR A 386 -3.72 -1.87 -17.69
N LYS A 387 -4.93 -2.39 -17.91
CA LYS A 387 -5.43 -2.80 -19.24
C LYS A 387 -5.64 -1.58 -20.15
N GLN A 388 -6.33 -0.56 -19.66
CA GLN A 388 -6.57 0.69 -20.40
C GLN A 388 -5.24 1.38 -20.74
N PHE A 389 -4.27 1.37 -19.82
CA PHE A 389 -2.94 1.88 -20.11
C PHE A 389 -2.22 1.04 -21.17
N GLY A 390 -2.39 -0.28 -21.22
CA GLY A 390 -1.88 -1.13 -22.28
C GLY A 390 -2.41 -0.72 -23.67
N ASP A 391 -3.70 -0.43 -23.79
CA ASP A 391 -4.31 0.07 -25.02
C ASP A 391 -3.78 1.45 -25.42
N TYR A 392 -3.64 2.36 -24.44
CA TYR A 392 -3.02 3.67 -24.66
C TYR A 392 -1.56 3.54 -25.07
N LEU A 393 -0.76 2.73 -24.39
CA LEU A 393 0.67 2.56 -24.70
C LEU A 393 0.88 2.01 -26.11
N ARG A 394 0.03 1.08 -26.57
CA ARG A 394 0.05 0.60 -27.94
C ARG A 394 -0.13 1.75 -28.95
N GLN A 395 -1.03 2.70 -28.68
CA GLN A 395 -1.24 3.87 -29.54
C GLN A 395 -0.06 4.84 -29.48
N ALA A 396 0.48 5.10 -28.28
CA ALA A 396 1.65 5.94 -28.07
C ALA A 396 2.89 5.39 -28.82
N LEU A 397 3.11 4.08 -28.77
CA LEU A 397 4.18 3.40 -29.50
C LEU A 397 3.98 3.48 -31.02
N ALA A 398 2.76 3.33 -31.49
CA ALA A 398 2.45 3.47 -32.94
C ALA A 398 2.75 4.89 -33.46
N ALA A 399 2.57 5.94 -32.65
CA ALA A 399 2.89 7.32 -33.02
C ALA A 399 4.38 7.56 -33.26
N ILE A 400 5.25 6.69 -32.74
CA ILE A 400 6.71 6.70 -32.96
C ILE A 400 7.19 5.53 -33.86
N GLY A 401 6.27 4.89 -34.59
CA GLY A 401 6.58 3.84 -35.56
C GLY A 401 6.85 2.47 -34.94
N ILE A 402 6.59 2.25 -33.65
CA ILE A 402 6.73 0.94 -33.00
C ILE A 402 5.37 0.21 -33.05
N ASP A 403 5.34 -0.94 -33.72
CA ASP A 403 4.14 -1.78 -33.87
C ASP A 403 4.03 -2.72 -32.66
N ALA A 404 3.15 -2.41 -31.69
CA ALA A 404 3.00 -3.21 -30.48
C ALA A 404 1.81 -4.17 -30.59
N GLU A 405 2.10 -5.49 -30.53
CA GLU A 405 1.11 -6.55 -30.42
C GLU A 405 0.65 -6.67 -28.95
N LEU A 406 -0.62 -6.33 -28.69
CA LEU A 406 -1.21 -6.44 -27.36
C LEU A 406 -1.63 -7.89 -27.08
N VAL A 407 -1.05 -8.49 -26.03
CA VAL A 407 -1.35 -9.85 -25.59
C VAL A 407 -2.02 -9.81 -24.22
N ASN A 408 -3.30 -10.15 -24.17
CA ASN A 408 -4.08 -10.21 -22.93
C ASN A 408 -4.07 -11.64 -22.37
N ASN A 409 -3.61 -11.77 -21.14
CA ASN A 409 -3.52 -13.03 -20.41
C ASN A 409 -4.43 -12.99 -19.18
N ASP A 410 -4.81 -14.16 -18.65
CA ASP A 410 -5.26 -14.26 -17.25
C ASP A 410 -4.07 -14.08 -16.28
N SER A 411 -4.36 -14.01 -14.98
CA SER A 411 -3.34 -13.74 -13.96
C SER A 411 -2.23 -14.80 -13.91
N ALA A 412 -2.56 -16.08 -14.04
CA ALA A 412 -1.57 -17.15 -13.98
C ALA A 412 -0.70 -17.18 -15.24
N ALA A 413 -1.31 -17.03 -16.42
CA ALA A 413 -0.62 -16.95 -17.69
C ALA A 413 0.27 -15.70 -17.78
N HIS A 414 -0.17 -14.55 -17.24
CA HIS A 414 0.62 -13.33 -17.18
C HIS A 414 1.88 -13.51 -16.30
N ILE A 415 1.71 -14.02 -15.08
CA ILE A 415 2.84 -14.31 -14.17
C ILE A 415 3.85 -15.24 -14.85
N LYS A 416 3.37 -16.32 -15.47
CA LYS A 416 4.25 -17.26 -16.17
C LYS A 416 4.97 -16.60 -17.34
N ALA A 417 4.26 -15.89 -18.20
CA ALA A 417 4.82 -15.26 -19.41
C ALA A 417 5.88 -14.20 -19.09
N VAL A 418 5.64 -13.35 -18.09
CA VAL A 418 6.56 -12.25 -17.72
C VAL A 418 7.70 -12.76 -16.86
N TYR A 419 7.41 -13.49 -15.77
CA TYR A 419 8.37 -13.73 -14.70
C TYR A 419 9.06 -15.11 -14.77
N THR A 420 8.57 -16.05 -15.60
CA THR A 420 9.17 -17.38 -15.76
C THR A 420 9.69 -17.60 -17.18
N ASP A 421 8.84 -17.37 -18.18
CA ASP A 421 9.18 -17.66 -19.58
C ASP A 421 9.87 -16.47 -20.28
N HIS A 422 9.82 -15.26 -19.70
CA HIS A 422 10.31 -14.00 -20.29
C HIS A 422 9.77 -13.73 -21.70
N ALA A 423 8.55 -14.18 -21.96
CA ALA A 423 7.89 -14.16 -23.28
C ALA A 423 7.19 -12.82 -23.56
N PHE A 424 7.82 -11.72 -23.21
CA PHE A 424 7.36 -10.34 -23.42
C PHE A 424 8.49 -9.48 -23.98
N ASP A 425 8.15 -8.36 -24.60
CA ASP A 425 9.09 -7.27 -24.90
C ASP A 425 8.85 -6.10 -23.93
N LEU A 426 7.59 -5.68 -23.79
CA LEU A 426 7.13 -4.74 -22.76
C LEU A 426 6.00 -5.40 -21.95
N ALA A 427 6.00 -5.19 -20.64
CA ALA A 427 4.87 -5.53 -19.80
C ALA A 427 4.42 -4.28 -19.00
N VAL A 428 3.15 -4.26 -18.60
CA VAL A 428 2.64 -3.23 -17.70
C VAL A 428 2.41 -3.87 -16.35
N GLY A 429 3.08 -3.37 -15.32
CA GLY A 429 2.97 -3.91 -13.98
C GLY A 429 2.51 -2.86 -12.95
N PRO A 430 1.86 -3.30 -11.87
CA PRO A 430 1.52 -2.48 -10.72
C PRO A 430 2.38 -2.82 -9.48
N PRO A 431 3.72 -2.59 -9.48
CA PRO A 431 4.49 -2.78 -8.26
C PRO A 431 4.01 -1.86 -7.14
N VAL A 432 4.24 -2.27 -5.89
CA VAL A 432 3.79 -1.54 -4.70
C VAL A 432 4.99 -0.99 -3.95
N PHE A 433 4.98 0.30 -3.67
CA PHE A 433 5.90 0.91 -2.72
C PHE A 433 5.37 0.73 -1.28
N ARG A 434 6.24 0.28 -0.36
CA ARG A 434 5.90 -0.08 1.03
C ARG A 434 6.74 0.66 2.07
N GLY A 435 7.11 1.93 1.78
CA GLY A 435 7.81 2.80 2.72
C GLY A 435 9.31 2.54 2.83
N ASP A 436 9.89 1.58 2.09
CA ASP A 436 11.33 1.41 1.97
C ASP A 436 11.71 0.83 0.60
N PRO A 437 12.67 1.43 -0.12
CA PRO A 437 13.09 0.91 -1.42
C PRO A 437 13.62 -0.52 -1.39
N ALA A 438 14.28 -0.95 -0.29
CA ALA A 438 14.81 -2.32 -0.16
C ALA A 438 13.76 -3.42 -0.20
N ILE A 439 12.53 -3.13 0.20
CA ILE A 439 11.40 -4.08 0.20
C ILE A 439 10.34 -3.75 -0.87
N SER A 440 10.68 -2.85 -1.79
CA SER A 440 9.72 -2.34 -2.78
C SER A 440 10.33 -2.33 -4.18
N THR A 441 11.15 -1.33 -4.49
CA THR A 441 11.49 -0.96 -5.86
C THR A 441 12.88 -1.36 -6.30
N THR A 442 13.81 -1.64 -5.37
CA THR A 442 15.16 -2.10 -5.75
C THR A 442 15.13 -3.42 -6.52
N ILE A 443 14.20 -4.31 -6.18
CA ILE A 443 14.05 -5.62 -6.83
C ILE A 443 13.72 -5.51 -8.33
N LEU A 444 13.16 -4.39 -8.79
CA LEU A 444 12.84 -4.14 -10.20
C LEU A 444 14.09 -3.80 -11.05
N ALA A 445 15.18 -3.37 -10.40
CA ALA A 445 16.42 -3.00 -11.06
C ALA A 445 17.61 -3.90 -10.67
N GLN A 446 17.52 -4.62 -9.56
CA GLN A 446 18.59 -5.48 -9.05
C GLN A 446 18.88 -6.65 -9.99
N SER A 447 20.16 -6.91 -10.26
CA SER A 447 20.62 -8.06 -11.07
C SER A 447 20.55 -9.38 -10.29
N GLY A 448 20.48 -10.49 -11.03
CA GLY A 448 20.63 -11.83 -10.45
C GLY A 448 19.42 -12.34 -9.67
N ILE A 449 18.25 -11.75 -9.86
CA ILE A 449 17.02 -12.30 -9.28
C ILE A 449 16.67 -13.62 -9.98
N PRO A 450 16.36 -14.70 -9.23
CA PRO A 450 15.95 -15.98 -9.81
C PRO A 450 14.69 -15.85 -10.67
N ASP A 451 14.60 -16.67 -11.71
CA ASP A 451 13.41 -16.76 -12.56
C ASP A 451 12.18 -17.18 -11.72
N GLY A 452 11.00 -16.69 -12.10
CA GLY A 452 9.75 -17.02 -11.43
C GLY A 452 9.43 -16.18 -10.19
N VAL A 453 10.25 -15.19 -9.85
CA VAL A 453 9.94 -14.21 -8.78
C VAL A 453 9.07 -13.10 -9.35
N PRO A 454 7.77 -13.02 -9.02
CA PRO A 454 6.88 -11.99 -9.56
C PRO A 454 7.28 -10.57 -9.10
N PHE A 455 6.99 -9.58 -9.94
CA PHE A 455 7.24 -8.16 -9.67
C PHE A 455 8.71 -7.85 -9.35
N SER A 456 9.61 -8.44 -10.12
CA SER A 456 11.06 -8.26 -10.00
C SER A 456 11.71 -8.06 -11.36
N ASN A 457 13.03 -7.81 -11.40
CA ASN A 457 13.81 -7.65 -12.63
C ASN A 457 13.89 -8.96 -13.44
N GLN A 458 12.81 -9.33 -14.09
CA GLN A 458 12.77 -10.43 -15.04
C GLN A 458 13.01 -9.98 -16.49
N GLY A 459 13.17 -8.69 -16.73
CA GLY A 459 13.62 -8.12 -17.99
C GLY A 459 15.09 -8.37 -18.32
N GLY A 460 15.86 -8.90 -17.38
CA GLY A 460 17.29 -9.21 -17.57
C GLY A 460 18.20 -7.98 -17.59
N TYR A 461 17.77 -6.86 -17.03
CA TYR A 461 18.60 -5.67 -16.84
C TYR A 461 19.77 -5.96 -15.90
N LYS A 462 20.94 -5.36 -16.20
CA LYS A 462 22.16 -5.48 -15.39
C LYS A 462 22.90 -4.15 -15.38
N ASN A 463 23.21 -3.68 -14.17
CA ASN A 463 24.02 -2.49 -13.97
C ASN A 463 24.78 -2.59 -12.64
N ALA A 464 26.11 -2.70 -12.71
CA ALA A 464 26.96 -2.89 -11.55
C ALA A 464 26.95 -1.69 -10.59
N ASP A 465 26.74 -0.47 -11.08
CA ASP A 465 26.64 0.73 -10.22
C ASP A 465 25.36 0.69 -9.38
N ILE A 466 24.24 0.33 -10.02
CA ILE A 466 22.94 0.19 -9.32
C ILE A 466 23.02 -0.95 -8.30
N ASP A 467 23.55 -2.11 -8.67
CA ASP A 467 23.75 -3.23 -7.73
C ASP A 467 24.66 -2.83 -6.57
N GLY A 468 25.73 -2.07 -6.83
CA GLY A 468 26.63 -1.54 -5.82
C GLY A 468 25.93 -0.58 -4.84
N ILE A 469 25.09 0.31 -5.34
CA ILE A 469 24.30 1.24 -4.50
C ILE A 469 23.32 0.43 -3.62
N ILE A 470 22.61 -0.54 -4.19
CA ILE A 470 21.67 -1.40 -3.46
C ILE A 470 22.39 -2.17 -2.34
N ALA A 471 23.53 -2.80 -2.67
CA ALA A 471 24.34 -3.55 -1.70
C ALA A 471 24.84 -2.65 -0.56
N LYS A 472 25.37 -1.47 -0.90
CA LYS A 472 25.86 -0.50 0.08
C LYS A 472 24.73 0.01 0.98
N ALA A 473 23.55 0.31 0.42
CA ALA A 473 22.40 0.76 1.21
C ALA A 473 21.88 -0.32 2.15
N ALA A 474 21.98 -1.60 1.76
CA ALA A 474 21.59 -2.73 2.60
C ALA A 474 22.48 -2.93 3.84
N GLU A 475 23.70 -2.39 3.85
CA GLU A 475 24.69 -2.51 4.94
C GLU A 475 24.87 -1.19 5.70
N THR A 476 24.34 -0.07 5.19
CA THR A 476 24.53 1.27 5.78
C THR A 476 23.63 1.48 6.97
N LEU A 477 24.20 1.60 8.17
CA LEU A 477 23.45 1.80 9.44
C LEU A 477 22.97 3.24 9.62
N ASP A 478 23.78 4.24 9.18
CA ASP A 478 23.38 5.64 9.26
C ASP A 478 22.21 5.95 8.32
N ALA A 479 21.08 6.38 8.91
CA ALA A 479 19.83 6.59 8.20
C ALA A 479 19.92 7.69 7.12
N THR A 480 20.72 8.74 7.34
CA THR A 480 20.90 9.83 6.38
C THR A 480 21.68 9.35 5.17
N THR A 481 22.82 8.70 5.39
CA THR A 481 23.64 8.12 4.32
C THR A 481 22.87 7.08 3.52
N ARG A 482 22.05 6.25 4.19
CA ARG A 482 21.20 5.26 3.52
C ARG A 482 20.12 5.92 2.67
N THR A 483 19.52 6.98 3.16
CA THR A 483 18.54 7.77 2.40
C THR A 483 19.18 8.38 1.15
N ASP A 484 20.39 8.94 1.27
CA ASP A 484 21.12 9.53 0.13
C ASP A 484 21.53 8.47 -0.91
N LEU A 485 21.88 7.27 -0.49
CA LEU A 485 22.12 6.15 -1.41
C LEU A 485 20.85 5.80 -2.21
N TYR A 486 19.67 5.80 -1.60
CA TYR A 486 18.44 5.56 -2.34
C TYR A 486 18.00 6.72 -3.24
N LYS A 487 18.38 7.95 -2.93
CA LYS A 487 18.24 9.08 -3.88
C LYS A 487 19.17 8.92 -5.08
N GLN A 488 20.41 8.48 -4.88
CA GLN A 488 21.33 8.12 -5.97
C GLN A 488 20.80 6.96 -6.82
N PHE A 489 20.25 5.92 -6.18
CA PHE A 489 19.58 4.81 -6.85
C PHE A 489 18.47 5.31 -7.79
N GLN A 490 17.57 6.18 -7.30
CA GLN A 490 16.51 6.76 -8.10
C GLN A 490 17.04 7.50 -9.33
N LYS A 491 18.06 8.33 -9.15
CA LYS A 491 18.67 9.09 -10.25
C LYS A 491 19.21 8.14 -11.32
N LYS A 492 19.99 7.14 -10.92
CA LYS A 492 20.55 6.14 -11.84
C LYS A 492 19.49 5.32 -12.56
N VAL A 493 18.45 4.89 -11.86
CA VAL A 493 17.32 4.14 -12.45
C VAL A 493 16.59 4.99 -13.48
N VAL A 494 16.34 6.27 -13.19
CA VAL A 494 15.66 7.16 -14.15
C VAL A 494 16.56 7.54 -15.33
N GLU A 495 17.89 7.66 -15.14
CA GLU A 495 18.86 7.86 -16.22
C GLU A 495 18.89 6.69 -17.20
N ASP A 496 18.87 5.47 -16.67
CA ASP A 496 19.10 4.23 -17.42
C ASP A 496 17.82 3.52 -17.89
N LEU A 497 16.69 3.88 -17.26
CA LEU A 497 15.35 3.36 -17.56
C LEU A 497 15.29 1.82 -17.67
N PRO A 498 15.66 1.05 -16.62
CA PRO A 498 15.40 -0.39 -16.63
C PRO A 498 13.92 -0.71 -16.74
N PHE A 499 13.09 0.21 -16.29
CA PHE A 499 11.63 0.29 -16.43
C PHE A 499 11.22 1.76 -16.45
N ILE A 500 9.99 2.07 -16.88
CA ILE A 500 9.48 3.44 -16.95
C ILE A 500 8.35 3.60 -15.94
N ASN A 501 8.53 4.47 -14.94
CA ASN A 501 7.46 4.87 -14.03
C ASN A 501 6.55 5.89 -14.73
N VAL A 502 5.24 5.65 -14.68
CA VAL A 502 4.22 6.45 -15.38
C VAL A 502 3.35 7.23 -14.39
N ALA A 503 2.73 6.54 -13.46
CA ALA A 503 1.86 7.14 -12.46
C ALA A 503 1.98 6.43 -11.10
N ASP A 504 1.76 7.19 -10.04
CA ASP A 504 1.61 6.69 -8.67
C ASP A 504 0.15 6.84 -8.27
N TRP A 505 -0.47 5.80 -7.72
CA TRP A 505 -1.83 5.89 -7.21
C TRP A 505 -2.01 5.16 -5.90
N THR A 506 -2.97 5.63 -5.12
CA THR A 506 -3.46 4.96 -3.93
C THR A 506 -4.89 4.50 -4.16
N PHE A 507 -5.39 3.66 -3.28
CA PHE A 507 -6.78 3.25 -3.33
C PHE A 507 -7.71 4.35 -2.79
N ILE A 508 -9.00 4.19 -3.10
CA ILE A 508 -10.08 5.08 -2.69
C ILE A 508 -11.11 4.23 -1.96
N SER A 509 -11.63 4.76 -0.87
CA SER A 509 -12.80 4.19 -0.20
C SER A 509 -14.04 5.02 -0.49
N VAL A 510 -15.19 4.36 -0.56
CA VAL A 510 -16.50 4.99 -0.47
C VAL A 510 -17.15 4.50 0.80
N ALA A 511 -17.61 5.40 1.63
CA ALA A 511 -18.19 5.07 2.92
C ALA A 511 -19.48 5.84 3.17
N SER A 512 -20.38 5.23 3.96
CA SER A 512 -21.49 5.97 4.57
C SER A 512 -20.96 7.06 5.49
N ASP A 513 -21.61 8.20 5.55
CA ASP A 513 -21.31 9.29 6.50
C ASP A 513 -21.43 8.84 7.96
N LYS A 514 -22.19 7.76 8.18
CA LYS A 514 -22.36 7.13 9.50
C LYS A 514 -21.08 6.44 10.00
N VAL A 515 -20.11 6.13 9.11
CA VAL A 515 -18.85 5.49 9.53
C VAL A 515 -17.85 6.54 9.96
N GLY A 516 -17.46 6.50 11.22
CA GLY A 516 -16.46 7.38 11.83
C GLY A 516 -15.10 6.73 11.99
N ASN A 517 -14.07 7.55 12.17
CA ASN A 517 -12.65 7.18 12.30
C ASN A 517 -12.18 6.32 11.13
N ILE A 518 -12.34 6.84 9.91
CA ILE A 518 -11.80 6.24 8.69
C ILE A 518 -10.67 7.11 8.14
N ALA A 519 -9.63 6.45 7.61
CA ALA A 519 -8.45 7.10 7.03
C ALA A 519 -7.63 7.94 8.02
N ASP A 520 -7.61 7.55 9.28
CA ASP A 520 -6.86 8.18 10.38
C ASP A 520 -5.37 7.83 10.39
N ASN A 521 -4.96 6.81 9.64
CA ASN A 521 -3.57 6.43 9.45
C ASN A 521 -3.26 6.04 7.98
N PRO A 522 -1.96 6.05 7.55
CA PRO A 522 -1.59 5.86 6.15
C PRO A 522 -1.78 4.42 5.63
N ARG A 523 -2.24 3.51 6.46
CA ARG A 523 -2.56 2.11 6.13
C ARG A 523 -3.93 1.69 6.66
N TRP A 524 -4.82 2.65 6.87
CA TRP A 524 -6.09 2.46 7.57
C TRP A 524 -6.88 1.24 7.11
N ALA A 525 -7.03 0.99 5.82
CA ALA A 525 -7.82 -0.16 5.35
C ALA A 525 -7.24 -1.51 5.83
N VAL A 526 -5.96 -1.58 6.12
CA VAL A 526 -5.25 -2.76 6.64
C VAL A 526 -4.80 -2.60 8.10
N SER A 527 -5.31 -1.60 8.83
CA SER A 527 -5.17 -1.46 10.28
C SER A 527 -6.24 -2.25 11.04
N ASN A 528 -6.19 -2.23 12.35
CA ASN A 528 -7.06 -3.09 13.18
C ASN A 528 -8.49 -2.56 13.41
N TRP A 529 -8.81 -1.31 13.03
CA TRP A 529 -10.12 -0.65 13.17
C TRP A 529 -10.70 -0.67 14.58
N SER A 530 -9.86 -0.67 15.61
CA SER A 530 -10.35 -0.72 17.00
C SER A 530 -11.16 0.52 17.40
N ASP A 531 -10.86 1.65 16.81
CA ASP A 531 -11.48 2.95 17.04
C ASP A 531 -12.55 3.34 16.00
N THR A 532 -12.71 2.56 14.94
CA THR A 532 -13.79 2.75 13.94
C THR A 532 -15.16 2.53 14.60
N TRP A 533 -16.14 3.36 14.28
CA TRP A 533 -17.49 3.32 14.86
C TRP A 533 -18.57 3.60 13.81
N LEU A 534 -19.81 3.27 14.15
CA LEU A 534 -20.99 3.47 13.30
C LEU A 534 -22.02 4.34 14.04
N ALA A 535 -22.43 5.45 13.45
CA ALA A 535 -23.53 6.26 13.97
C ALA A 535 -24.87 5.51 13.83
N LYS A 536 -25.74 5.68 14.80
CA LYS A 536 -27.08 5.09 14.84
C LYS A 536 -28.05 5.79 13.89
#